data_291eeede368adae6ca57ba19d579c632
#
_entry.id   291eeede368adae6ca57ba19d579c632
#
_cell.length_a   1.000
_cell.length_b   1.000
_cell.length_c   1.000
_cell.angle_alpha   90.00
_cell.angle_beta   90.00
_cell.angle_gamma   90.00
#
_symmetry.space_group_name_H-M   'P 1'
#
loop_
_entity.id
_entity.type
_entity.pdbx_description
1 polymer ?
#
loop_
_entity_poly.entity_id
_entity_poly.type
_entity_poly.pdbx_seq_one_letter_code
_entity_poly.pdbx_strand_id
1 'polypeptide(L)'
;MTLEILTPEKKLYSGNVYGVQLPGISGLFEVLDKHAPLVSALSKGNLKVLRNKNDVENYAIQGGFVEVLNNKVTVLVEGAEAL
;
A
#
# COMPACT_ATOMS: atom_id res chain seq x y z
N MET A 1 4.26 -4.88 -10.55
CA MET A 1 5.00 -4.65 -9.29
C MET A 1 4.50 -5.54 -8.18
N THR A 2 5.33 -5.77 -7.20
CA THR A 2 4.99 -6.60 -6.05
C THR A 2 4.55 -5.72 -4.89
N LEU A 3 3.51 -6.14 -4.18
CA LEU A 3 3.03 -5.42 -3.00
C LEU A 3 2.98 -6.35 -1.81
N GLU A 4 3.49 -5.89 -0.67
CA GLU A 4 3.29 -6.55 0.62
C GLU A 4 2.72 -5.54 1.60
N ILE A 5 1.70 -5.96 2.34
CA ILE A 5 1.14 -5.17 3.45
C ILE A 5 1.38 -5.97 4.72
N LEU A 6 2.16 -5.39 5.63
CA LEU A 6 2.61 -6.07 6.83
C LEU A 6 2.13 -5.34 8.08
N THR A 7 1.73 -6.13 9.08
CA THR A 7 1.56 -5.64 10.45
C THR A 7 2.63 -6.27 11.32
N PRO A 8 2.81 -5.83 12.59
CA PRO A 8 3.76 -6.50 13.47
C PRO A 8 3.49 -7.98 13.65
N GLU A 9 2.25 -8.41 13.48
CA GLU A 9 1.85 -9.78 13.78
C GLU A 9 1.78 -10.68 12.54
N LYS A 10 1.48 -10.11 11.36
CA LYS A 10 1.27 -10.96 10.20
C LYS A 10 1.37 -10.19 8.89
N LYS A 11 1.44 -10.94 7.80
CA LYS A 11 1.36 -10.42 6.46
C LYS A 11 -0.12 -10.42 6.03
N LEU A 12 -0.66 -9.24 5.74
CA LEU A 12 -2.05 -9.10 5.33
C LEU A 12 -2.25 -9.29 3.83
N TYR A 13 -1.26 -8.95 3.04
CA TYR A 13 -1.33 -9.05 1.60
C TYR A 13 0.05 -9.31 1.02
N SER A 14 0.11 -10.10 -0.03
CA SER A 14 1.33 -10.33 -0.79
C SER A 14 0.96 -10.77 -2.19
N GLY A 15 1.48 -10.08 -3.20
CA GLY A 15 1.21 -10.47 -4.58
C GLY A 15 1.61 -9.42 -5.59
N ASN A 16 1.44 -9.75 -6.85
CA ASN A 16 1.64 -8.81 -7.95
C ASN A 16 0.38 -7.97 -8.10
N VAL A 17 0.57 -6.68 -8.30
CA VAL A 17 -0.53 -5.74 -8.44
C VAL A 17 -0.23 -4.75 -9.56
N TYR A 18 -1.30 -4.15 -10.07
CA TYR A 18 -1.21 -3.08 -11.05
C TYR A 18 -0.73 -1.78 -10.40
N GLY A 19 -1.20 -1.50 -9.19
CA GLY A 19 -0.87 -0.30 -8.45
C GLY A 19 -1.42 -0.32 -7.04
N VAL A 20 -1.13 0.73 -6.29
CA VAL A 20 -1.68 0.92 -4.95
C VAL A 20 -1.89 2.42 -4.71
N GLN A 21 -3.05 2.77 -4.15
CA GLN A 21 -3.34 4.15 -3.75
C GLN A 21 -3.25 4.23 -2.23
N LEU A 22 -2.56 5.23 -1.74
CA LEU A 22 -2.18 5.30 -0.33
C LEU A 22 -2.57 6.66 0.28
N PRO A 23 -3.04 6.67 1.53
CA PRO A 23 -3.32 7.91 2.23
C PRO A 23 -2.04 8.48 2.84
N GLY A 24 -1.30 9.27 2.06
CA GLY A 24 -0.11 9.94 2.55
C GLY A 24 -0.47 11.04 3.53
N ILE A 25 0.49 11.46 4.35
CA ILE A 25 0.28 12.54 5.31
C ILE A 25 -0.13 13.83 4.59
N SER A 26 0.42 14.05 3.40
CA SER A 26 0.14 15.25 2.61
C SER A 26 -0.97 15.05 1.58
N GLY A 27 -1.65 13.93 1.61
CA GLY A 27 -2.74 13.63 0.70
C GLY A 27 -2.60 12.28 0.04
N LEU A 28 -3.63 11.89 -0.69
CA LEU A 28 -3.63 10.63 -1.43
C LEU A 28 -2.59 10.65 -2.53
N PHE A 29 -1.92 9.53 -2.72
CA PHE A 29 -1.03 9.36 -3.87
C PHE A 29 -1.09 7.92 -4.36
N GLU A 30 -0.63 7.72 -5.58
CA GLU A 30 -0.70 6.42 -6.25
C GLU A 30 0.70 5.98 -6.65
N VAL A 31 0.96 4.68 -6.44
CA VAL A 31 2.20 4.06 -6.88
C VAL A 31 1.83 3.04 -7.94
N LEU A 32 2.33 3.26 -9.14
CA LEU A 32 2.12 2.36 -10.27
C LEU A 32 3.43 1.66 -10.63
N ASP A 33 3.35 0.72 -11.56
CA ASP A 33 4.49 -0.07 -11.98
C ASP A 33 5.71 0.81 -12.31
N LYS A 34 6.89 0.40 -11.86
CA LYS A 34 8.16 1.09 -12.10
C LYS A 34 8.25 2.48 -11.48
N HIS A 35 7.54 2.71 -10.39
CA HIS A 35 7.64 3.96 -9.65
C HIS A 35 9.06 4.14 -9.09
N ALA A 36 9.52 5.38 -9.07
CA ALA A 36 10.83 5.71 -8.49
C ALA A 36 10.88 5.37 -7.01
N PRO A 37 12.08 5.13 -6.47
CA PRO A 37 12.23 4.86 -5.03
C PRO A 37 11.58 5.94 -4.18
N LEU A 38 10.91 5.50 -3.11
CA LEU A 38 10.14 6.40 -2.26
C LEU A 38 10.03 5.80 -0.86
N VAL A 39 10.12 6.65 0.16
CA VAL A 39 9.73 6.32 1.53
C VAL A 39 8.80 7.43 1.99
N SER A 40 7.63 7.08 2.49
CA SER A 40 6.66 8.06 2.92
C SER A 40 5.85 7.57 4.11
N ALA A 41 5.52 8.51 4.99
CA ALA A 41 4.63 8.22 6.11
C ALA A 41 3.18 8.27 5.63
N LEU A 42 2.36 7.41 6.20
CA LEU A 42 0.95 7.30 5.87
C LEU A 42 0.09 7.76 7.03
N SER A 43 -1.04 8.35 6.70
CA SER A 43 -2.04 8.75 7.69
C SER A 43 -3.12 7.68 7.80
N LYS A 44 -4.02 7.85 8.76
CA LYS A 44 -5.22 7.05 8.84
C LYS A 44 -6.05 7.30 7.58
N GLY A 45 -6.56 6.23 6.98
CA GLY A 45 -7.39 6.37 5.79
C GLY A 45 -7.55 5.06 5.03
N ASN A 46 -8.01 5.18 3.81
CA ASN A 46 -8.26 4.05 2.93
C ASN A 46 -7.07 3.79 2.02
N LEU A 47 -6.58 2.55 2.04
CA LEU A 47 -5.56 2.07 1.13
C LEU A 47 -6.26 1.21 0.09
N LYS A 48 -6.02 1.49 -1.19
CA LYS A 48 -6.68 0.79 -2.28
C LYS A 48 -5.65 -0.02 -3.07
N VAL A 49 -5.80 -1.32 -3.09
CA VAL A 49 -4.97 -2.22 -3.88
C VAL A 49 -5.60 -2.40 -5.24
N LEU A 50 -4.89 -2.01 -6.27
CA LEU A 50 -5.35 -2.16 -7.66
C LEU A 50 -4.72 -3.44 -8.20
N ARG A 51 -5.41 -4.57 -8.02
CA ARG A 51 -4.85 -5.86 -8.44
C ARG A 51 -4.75 -5.95 -9.95
N ASN A 52 -5.76 -5.43 -10.63
CA ASN A 52 -5.73 -5.22 -12.07
C ASN A 52 -6.74 -4.12 -12.40
N LYS A 53 -7.00 -3.88 -13.67
CA LYS A 53 -7.85 -2.76 -14.09
C LYS A 53 -9.27 -2.82 -13.55
N ASN A 54 -9.76 -4.03 -13.26
CA ASN A 54 -11.15 -4.22 -12.83
C ASN A 54 -11.30 -4.81 -11.44
N ASP A 55 -10.18 -5.04 -10.72
CA ASP A 55 -10.19 -5.73 -9.45
C ASP A 55 -9.49 -4.88 -8.41
N VAL A 56 -10.26 -4.36 -7.46
CA VAL A 56 -9.80 -3.45 -6.43
C VAL A 56 -10.11 -4.03 -5.07
N GLU A 57 -9.16 -3.96 -4.17
CA GLU A 57 -9.33 -4.37 -2.79
C GLU A 57 -9.01 -3.20 -1.88
N ASN A 58 -9.86 -2.95 -0.90
CA ASN A 58 -9.74 -1.80 -0.01
C ASN A 58 -9.42 -2.23 1.42
N TYR A 59 -8.58 -1.44 2.07
CA TYR A 59 -8.22 -1.62 3.48
C TYR A 59 -8.34 -0.29 4.20
N ALA A 60 -8.88 -0.31 5.41
CA ALA A 60 -8.82 0.83 6.29
C ALA A 60 -7.56 0.68 7.14
N ILE A 61 -6.64 1.66 7.08
CA ILE A 61 -5.40 1.62 7.84
C ILE A 61 -5.38 2.75 8.87
N GLN A 62 -4.59 2.55 9.94
CA GLN A 62 -4.48 3.51 11.01
C GLN A 62 -3.21 4.37 10.91
N GLY A 63 -2.54 4.30 9.76
CA GLY A 63 -1.28 4.98 9.56
C GLY A 63 -0.15 3.98 9.38
N GLY A 64 1.03 4.45 9.08
CA GLY A 64 2.19 3.60 8.87
C GLY A 64 3.18 4.22 7.92
N PHE A 65 3.89 3.37 7.20
CA PHE A 65 4.91 3.80 6.25
C PHE A 65 4.83 2.95 4.99
N VAL A 66 5.29 3.53 3.89
CA VAL A 66 5.45 2.80 2.64
C VAL A 66 6.86 3.01 2.12
N GLU A 67 7.44 1.93 1.61
CA GLU A 67 8.71 1.96 0.90
C GLU A 67 8.50 1.41 -0.50
N VAL A 68 9.02 2.13 -1.49
CA VAL A 68 9.04 1.67 -2.88
C VAL A 68 10.50 1.55 -3.31
N LEU A 69 10.90 0.35 -3.70
CA LEU A 69 12.27 0.10 -4.13
C LEU A 69 12.29 -1.07 -5.10
N ASN A 70 12.95 -0.86 -6.24
CA ASN A 70 13.11 -1.92 -7.26
C ASN A 70 11.79 -2.59 -7.64
N ASN A 71 10.76 -1.78 -7.87
CA ASN A 71 9.43 -2.25 -8.26
C ASN A 71 8.75 -3.12 -7.21
N LYS A 72 9.16 -2.97 -5.96
CA LYS A 72 8.55 -3.64 -4.82
C LYS A 72 8.04 -2.58 -3.84
N VAL A 73 6.77 -2.72 -3.47
CA VAL A 73 6.13 -1.83 -2.50
C VAL A 73 5.91 -2.57 -1.20
N THR A 74 6.43 -2.04 -0.12
CA THR A 74 6.25 -2.59 1.21
C THR A 74 5.51 -1.58 2.06
N VAL A 75 4.35 -1.98 2.57
CA VAL A 75 3.52 -1.14 3.43
C VAL A 75 3.55 -1.73 4.83
N LEU A 76 3.97 -0.90 5.80
CA LEU A 76 4.04 -1.29 7.20
C LEU A 76 2.99 -0.50 7.95
N VAL A 77 2.02 -1.19 8.53
CA VAL A 77 0.92 -0.57 9.27
C VAL A 77 0.77 -1.23 10.63
N GLU A 78 0.27 -0.49 11.61
CA GLU A 78 -0.01 -1.06 12.92
C GLU A 78 -1.26 -1.92 12.91
N GLY A 79 -2.24 -1.52 12.11
CA GLY A 79 -3.47 -2.26 11.96
C GLY A 79 -4.14 -1.92 10.66
N ALA A 80 -4.87 -2.88 10.12
CA ALA A 80 -5.64 -2.69 8.91
C ALA A 80 -6.83 -3.64 8.91
N GLU A 81 -7.93 -3.18 8.32
CA GLU A 81 -9.12 -3.99 8.13
C GLU A 81 -9.46 -4.05 6.65
N ALA A 82 -9.68 -5.25 6.15
CA ALA A 82 -10.19 -5.43 4.79
C ALA A 82 -11.64 -4.95 4.75
N LEU A 83 -11.95 -4.15 3.74
CA LEU A 83 -13.28 -3.56 3.58
C LEU A 83 -14.11 -4.31 2.54
#